data_39f46b7d1dbdcf7d4e78e5c74c731f70
#
_entry.id   39f46b7d1dbdcf7d4e78e5c74c731f70
#
_cell.length_a   1.000
_cell.length_b   1.000
_cell.length_c   1.000
_cell.angle_alpha   90.00
_cell.angle_beta   90.00
_cell.angle_gamma   90.00
#
_symmetry.space_group_name_H-M   'P 1'
#
loop_
_entity.id
_entity.type
_entity.pdbx_description
1 polymer ?
#
loop_
_entity_poly.entity_id
_entity_poly.type
_entity_poly.pdbx_seq_one_letter_code
_entity_poly.pdbx_strand_id
1 'polypeptide(L)'
;MSDRLASGATTETRADFLLELLSEEIPARMQARARNDLARMFAEKLAEAGLEHQGIVTYSTPRRLALIARGLPMETAAVSEEVKGPRTSAPPQALEGFLRKTGLSQEQLEDRGGVWFATIDKPGRATADLLAEAIPAIVRDFPWPKSMRWAAASASSASLRWVRPLHSIVALLGEEIVPVAIDGVACGAATLGHRFHHPGPITIGGAHDYVE
;
A
#
# COMPACT_ATOMS: atom_id res chain seq x y z
N MET A 1 11.74 -46.44 12.09
CA MET A 1 11.24 -45.35 12.94
C MET A 1 11.45 -44.07 12.17
N SER A 2 10.37 -43.62 11.52
CA SER A 2 10.38 -42.48 10.63
C SER A 2 10.00 -41.22 11.42
N ASP A 3 10.94 -40.35 11.60
CA ASP A 3 10.72 -39.05 12.24
C ASP A 3 10.17 -38.10 11.16
N ARG A 4 8.88 -37.80 11.24
CA ARG A 4 8.21 -36.81 10.44
C ARG A 4 8.52 -35.45 11.05
N LEU A 5 9.44 -34.73 10.45
CA LEU A 5 9.58 -33.29 10.68
C LEU A 5 8.27 -32.63 10.29
N ALA A 6 7.50 -32.23 11.28
CA ALA A 6 6.33 -31.38 11.10
C ALA A 6 6.81 -30.02 10.62
N SER A 7 6.57 -29.73 9.35
CA SER A 7 6.65 -28.39 8.78
C SER A 7 5.62 -27.53 9.52
N GLY A 8 6.09 -26.68 10.41
CA GLY A 8 5.27 -25.67 11.06
C GLY A 8 4.83 -24.65 10.01
N ALA A 9 3.67 -24.86 9.43
CA ALA A 9 3.00 -23.82 8.65
C ALA A 9 2.66 -22.70 9.65
N THR A 10 3.46 -21.65 9.66
CA THR A 10 3.09 -20.39 10.28
C THR A 10 1.81 -19.93 9.59
N THR A 11 0.69 -19.96 10.28
CA THR A 11 -0.58 -19.46 9.74
C THR A 11 -0.42 -17.95 9.58
N GLU A 12 -0.15 -17.54 8.36
CA GLU A 12 -0.02 -16.13 8.02
C GLU A 12 -1.34 -15.43 8.33
N THR A 13 -1.31 -14.51 9.28
CA THR A 13 -2.50 -13.73 9.65
C THR A 13 -2.85 -12.80 8.50
N ARG A 14 -4.09 -12.91 8.01
CA ARG A 14 -4.60 -12.10 6.89
C ARG A 14 -5.80 -11.28 7.33
N ALA A 15 -5.95 -10.10 6.76
CA ALA A 15 -7.08 -9.21 7.02
C ALA A 15 -7.58 -8.58 5.71
N ASP A 16 -8.86 -8.19 5.71
CA ASP A 16 -9.42 -7.39 4.60
C ASP A 16 -9.08 -5.92 4.82
N PHE A 17 -8.78 -5.24 3.74
CA PHE A 17 -8.50 -3.80 3.75
C PHE A 17 -9.65 -3.04 3.11
N LEU A 18 -10.13 -2.00 3.78
CA LEU A 18 -11.12 -1.04 3.29
C LEU A 18 -10.47 0.33 3.06
N LEU A 19 -10.68 0.88 1.88
CA LEU A 19 -10.40 2.28 1.56
C LEU A 19 -11.69 2.96 1.11
N GLU A 20 -12.07 4.09 1.73
CA GLU A 20 -13.09 5.01 1.23
C GLU A 20 -12.49 6.40 1.04
N LEU A 21 -12.76 7.00 -0.11
CA LEU A 21 -12.44 8.38 -0.43
C LEU A 21 -13.75 9.13 -0.63
N LEU A 22 -14.16 9.91 0.38
CA LEU A 22 -15.37 10.73 0.33
C LEU A 22 -15.04 12.12 -0.20
N SER A 23 -15.74 12.55 -1.24
CA SER A 23 -15.52 13.84 -1.89
C SER A 23 -16.86 14.56 -2.19
N GLU A 24 -16.79 15.74 -2.79
CA GLU A 24 -17.92 16.31 -3.50
C GLU A 24 -18.28 15.50 -4.75
N GLU A 25 -19.38 15.82 -5.43
CA GLU A 25 -19.96 14.97 -6.47
C GLU A 25 -19.03 14.70 -7.65
N ILE A 26 -18.70 13.43 -7.83
CA ILE A 26 -17.95 12.88 -8.95
C ILE A 26 -18.90 12.78 -10.14
N PRO A 27 -18.59 13.39 -11.30
CA PRO A 27 -19.44 13.29 -12.48
C PRO A 27 -19.70 11.83 -12.87
N ALA A 28 -20.97 11.46 -13.12
CA ALA A 28 -21.40 10.09 -13.36
C ALA A 28 -20.56 9.36 -14.44
N ARG A 29 -20.22 10.07 -15.53
CA ARG A 29 -19.37 9.55 -16.63
C ARG A 29 -17.94 9.19 -16.21
N MET A 30 -17.45 9.67 -15.06
CA MET A 30 -16.10 9.40 -14.57
C MET A 30 -16.08 8.24 -13.56
N GLN A 31 -17.20 7.90 -12.93
CA GLN A 31 -17.26 6.96 -11.80
C GLN A 31 -16.78 5.55 -12.18
N ALA A 32 -17.27 5.01 -13.31
CA ALA A 32 -16.89 3.66 -13.74
C ALA A 32 -15.39 3.57 -14.03
N ARG A 33 -14.84 4.56 -14.74
CA ARG A 33 -13.40 4.62 -15.02
C ARG A 33 -12.59 4.77 -13.74
N ALA A 34 -13.04 5.63 -12.81
CA ALA A 34 -12.35 5.84 -11.55
C ALA A 34 -12.27 4.56 -10.71
N ARG A 35 -13.33 3.72 -10.68
CA ARG A 35 -13.27 2.41 -10.02
C ARG A 35 -12.20 1.51 -10.61
N ASN A 36 -12.13 1.43 -11.93
CA ASN A 36 -11.15 0.60 -12.63
C ASN A 36 -9.72 1.12 -12.42
N ASP A 37 -9.52 2.43 -12.48
CA ASP A 37 -8.22 3.05 -12.23
C ASP A 37 -7.79 2.82 -10.78
N LEU A 38 -8.69 2.96 -9.79
CA LEU A 38 -8.39 2.68 -8.39
C LEU A 38 -7.96 1.22 -8.18
N ALA A 39 -8.74 0.27 -8.72
CA ALA A 39 -8.42 -1.16 -8.61
C ALA A 39 -7.05 -1.48 -9.21
N ARG A 40 -6.78 -0.97 -10.41
CA ARG A 40 -5.51 -1.19 -11.11
C ARG A 40 -4.32 -0.61 -10.34
N MET A 41 -4.39 0.68 -9.97
CA MET A 41 -3.30 1.34 -9.25
C MET A 41 -3.03 0.70 -7.89
N PHE A 42 -4.09 0.28 -7.20
CA PHE A 42 -3.95 -0.41 -5.91
C PHE A 42 -3.29 -1.78 -6.08
N ALA A 43 -3.72 -2.58 -7.08
CA ALA A 43 -3.10 -3.87 -7.38
C ALA A 43 -1.62 -3.73 -7.77
N GLU A 44 -1.27 -2.70 -8.57
CA GLU A 44 0.11 -2.39 -8.93
C GLU A 44 0.95 -2.09 -7.67
N LYS A 45 0.43 -1.29 -6.73
CA LYS A 45 1.13 -0.97 -5.47
C LYS A 45 1.29 -2.18 -4.55
N LEU A 46 0.28 -3.05 -4.46
CA LEU A 46 0.42 -4.31 -3.71
C LEU A 46 1.49 -5.22 -4.34
N ALA A 47 1.50 -5.35 -5.66
CA ALA A 47 2.50 -6.15 -6.37
C ALA A 47 3.92 -5.59 -6.19
N GLU A 48 4.12 -4.27 -6.28
CA GLU A 48 5.39 -3.61 -6.01
C GLU A 48 5.89 -3.87 -4.58
N ALA A 49 4.96 -3.95 -3.61
CA ALA A 49 5.26 -4.24 -2.22
C ALA A 49 5.42 -5.74 -1.91
N GLY A 50 5.16 -6.63 -2.88
CA GLY A 50 5.17 -8.08 -2.67
C GLY A 50 4.00 -8.58 -1.80
N LEU A 51 2.89 -7.83 -1.77
CA LEU A 51 1.68 -8.21 -1.03
C LEU A 51 0.70 -8.95 -1.95
N GLU A 52 0.40 -10.19 -1.60
CA GLU A 52 -0.64 -10.98 -2.26
C GLU A 52 -2.03 -10.59 -1.74
N HIS A 53 -3.05 -10.74 -2.58
CA HIS A 53 -4.44 -10.52 -2.20
C HIS A 53 -5.36 -11.59 -2.81
N GLN A 54 -6.52 -11.83 -2.17
CA GLN A 54 -7.51 -12.80 -2.63
C GLN A 54 -8.56 -12.18 -3.58
N GLY A 55 -8.54 -10.87 -3.73
CA GLY A 55 -9.42 -10.14 -4.65
C GLY A 55 -9.52 -8.67 -4.29
N ILE A 56 -9.85 -7.85 -5.29
CA ILE A 56 -10.11 -6.42 -5.13
C ILE A 56 -11.47 -6.12 -5.72
N VAL A 57 -12.33 -5.47 -4.93
CA VAL A 57 -13.64 -4.99 -5.37
C VAL A 57 -13.72 -3.49 -5.16
N THR A 58 -14.28 -2.77 -6.12
CA THR A 58 -14.42 -1.31 -6.05
C THR A 58 -15.87 -0.89 -6.21
N TYR A 59 -16.24 0.15 -5.48
CA TYR A 59 -17.56 0.75 -5.48
C TYR A 59 -17.46 2.25 -5.77
N SER A 60 -18.53 2.82 -6.32
CA SER A 60 -18.67 4.28 -6.43
C SER A 60 -20.09 4.71 -6.21
N THR A 61 -20.24 5.86 -5.58
CA THR A 61 -21.44 6.66 -5.53
C THR A 61 -21.12 8.05 -6.08
N PRO A 62 -22.07 8.96 -6.24
CA PRO A 62 -21.74 10.32 -6.65
C PRO A 62 -20.69 11.01 -5.77
N ARG A 63 -20.58 10.65 -4.51
CA ARG A 63 -19.66 11.30 -3.57
C ARG A 63 -18.57 10.37 -3.01
N ARG A 64 -18.52 9.10 -3.44
CA ARG A 64 -17.58 8.11 -2.91
C ARG A 64 -16.88 7.34 -3.99
N LEU A 65 -15.65 7.02 -3.70
CA LEU A 65 -14.91 5.97 -4.36
C LEU A 65 -14.36 5.07 -3.26
N ALA A 66 -14.73 3.78 -3.30
CA ALA A 66 -14.33 2.82 -2.28
C ALA A 66 -13.71 1.57 -2.89
N LEU A 67 -12.84 0.93 -2.11
CA LEU A 67 -12.14 -0.31 -2.48
C LEU A 67 -12.08 -1.23 -1.28
N ILE A 68 -12.32 -2.51 -1.50
CA ILE A 68 -12.05 -3.58 -0.56
C ILE A 68 -11.05 -4.53 -1.20
N ALA A 69 -9.88 -4.72 -0.55
CA ALA A 69 -8.91 -5.74 -0.89
C ALA A 69 -8.98 -6.85 0.15
N ARG A 70 -9.25 -8.07 -0.30
CA ARG A 70 -9.46 -9.22 0.58
C ARG A 70 -8.19 -9.99 0.85
N GLY A 71 -8.05 -10.45 2.08
CA GLY A 71 -7.05 -11.41 2.48
C GLY A 71 -5.60 -10.92 2.32
N LEU A 72 -5.31 -9.65 2.67
CA LEU A 72 -3.94 -9.16 2.72
C LEU A 72 -3.19 -9.77 3.91
N PRO A 73 -1.91 -10.20 3.75
CA PRO A 73 -1.08 -10.57 4.88
C PRO A 73 -0.83 -9.34 5.76
N MET A 74 -0.68 -9.54 7.07
CA MET A 74 -0.42 -8.42 8.01
C MET A 74 1.00 -7.86 7.90
N GLU A 75 1.92 -8.64 7.31
CA GLU A 75 3.30 -8.25 7.02
C GLU A 75 3.80 -8.93 5.76
N THR A 76 4.78 -8.36 5.09
CA THR A 76 5.47 -9.01 3.98
C THR A 76 6.44 -10.06 4.52
N ALA A 77 6.66 -11.13 3.76
CA ALA A 77 7.69 -12.11 4.10
C ALA A 77 9.08 -11.42 4.15
N ALA A 78 9.91 -11.86 5.10
CA ALA A 78 11.32 -11.52 5.07
C ALA A 78 11.95 -12.19 3.84
N VAL A 79 12.69 -11.42 3.06
CA VAL A 79 13.36 -11.90 1.84
C VAL A 79 14.86 -11.84 2.05
N SER A 80 15.53 -13.00 1.87
CA SER A 80 16.97 -13.09 1.82
C SER A 80 17.40 -13.16 0.36
N GLU A 81 18.10 -12.15 -0.13
CA GLU A 81 18.57 -12.06 -1.50
C GLU A 81 20.07 -12.28 -1.55
N GLU A 82 20.50 -13.28 -2.30
CA GLU A 82 21.92 -13.52 -2.53
C GLU A 82 22.38 -12.75 -3.79
N VAL A 83 23.34 -11.85 -3.59
CA VAL A 83 23.91 -11.03 -4.66
C VAL A 83 25.34 -11.48 -4.93
N LYS A 84 25.60 -11.88 -6.18
CA LYS A 84 26.96 -12.23 -6.64
C LYS A 84 27.80 -10.98 -6.82
N GLY A 85 28.95 -10.95 -6.16
CA GLY A 85 29.93 -9.88 -6.21
C GLY A 85 31.10 -10.12 -7.17
N PRO A 86 32.14 -9.31 -7.06
CA PRO A 86 33.35 -9.45 -7.84
C PRO A 86 34.17 -10.70 -7.41
N ARG A 87 35.12 -11.10 -8.23
CA ARG A 87 36.08 -12.14 -7.86
C ARG A 87 36.98 -11.64 -6.70
N THR A 88 37.44 -12.55 -5.85
CA THR A 88 38.38 -12.21 -4.75
C THR A 88 39.71 -11.66 -5.28
N SER A 89 40.07 -12.01 -6.53
CA SER A 89 41.24 -11.48 -7.24
C SER A 89 41.02 -10.16 -7.97
N ALA A 90 39.80 -9.59 -7.89
CA ALA A 90 39.49 -8.31 -8.54
C ALA A 90 40.16 -7.12 -7.85
N PRO A 91 40.37 -5.97 -8.53
CA PRO A 91 40.93 -4.78 -7.93
C PRO A 91 40.12 -4.32 -6.71
N PRO A 92 40.73 -3.76 -5.67
CA PRO A 92 40.06 -3.30 -4.44
C PRO A 92 38.88 -2.38 -4.69
N GLN A 93 38.95 -1.54 -5.72
CA GLN A 93 37.86 -0.62 -6.12
C GLN A 93 36.57 -1.35 -6.52
N ALA A 94 36.68 -2.55 -7.08
CA ALA A 94 35.50 -3.36 -7.45
C ALA A 94 34.78 -3.89 -6.20
N LEU A 95 35.56 -4.30 -5.18
CA LEU A 95 35.03 -4.71 -3.89
C LEU A 95 34.39 -3.53 -3.14
N GLU A 96 35.06 -2.38 -3.10
CA GLU A 96 34.51 -1.16 -2.49
C GLU A 96 33.19 -0.71 -3.13
N GLY A 97 33.11 -0.77 -4.47
CA GLY A 97 31.87 -0.50 -5.21
C GLY A 97 30.75 -1.46 -4.85
N PHE A 98 31.08 -2.74 -4.68
CA PHE A 98 30.12 -3.77 -4.29
C PHE A 98 29.64 -3.59 -2.86
N LEU A 99 30.55 -3.32 -1.90
CA LEU A 99 30.20 -3.02 -0.51
C LEU A 99 29.31 -1.78 -0.39
N ARG A 100 29.63 -0.72 -1.15
CA ARG A 100 28.79 0.49 -1.19
C ARG A 100 27.39 0.21 -1.75
N LYS A 101 27.28 -0.65 -2.76
CA LYS A 101 25.99 -1.03 -3.38
C LYS A 101 25.16 -1.89 -2.46
N THR A 102 25.76 -2.82 -1.72
CA THR A 102 25.06 -3.76 -0.84
C THR A 102 24.84 -3.21 0.57
N GLY A 103 25.60 -2.19 0.99
CA GLY A 103 25.56 -1.64 2.34
C GLY A 103 26.19 -2.56 3.39
N LEU A 104 26.91 -3.60 2.97
CA LEU A 104 27.53 -4.60 3.84
C LEU A 104 29.02 -4.30 4.06
N SER A 105 29.58 -4.85 5.14
CA SER A 105 31.02 -4.89 5.37
C SER A 105 31.65 -6.12 4.71
N GLN A 106 32.97 -6.10 4.48
CA GLN A 106 33.68 -7.23 3.88
C GLN A 106 33.56 -8.51 4.72
N GLU A 107 33.43 -8.40 6.03
CA GLU A 107 33.26 -9.52 6.98
C GLU A 107 31.94 -10.26 6.81
N GLN A 108 30.94 -9.60 6.21
CA GLN A 108 29.60 -10.14 5.93
C GLN A 108 29.50 -10.81 4.55
N LEU A 109 30.59 -10.81 3.80
CA LEU A 109 30.66 -11.48 2.51
C LEU A 109 31.16 -12.91 2.65
N GLU A 110 30.60 -13.82 1.86
CA GLU A 110 31.09 -15.19 1.75
C GLU A 110 31.94 -15.35 0.49
N ASP A 111 33.14 -15.93 0.65
CA ASP A 111 33.95 -16.38 -0.48
C ASP A 111 33.50 -17.79 -0.90
N ARG A 112 32.93 -17.90 -2.08
CA ARG A 112 32.55 -19.17 -2.69
C ARG A 112 33.28 -19.36 -4.02
N GLY A 113 34.37 -20.13 -3.96
CA GLY A 113 35.14 -20.44 -5.16
C GLY A 113 35.82 -19.24 -5.80
N GLY A 114 36.33 -18.33 -5.03
CA GLY A 114 37.03 -17.12 -5.49
C GLY A 114 36.11 -16.00 -5.99
N VAL A 115 34.85 -16.02 -5.55
CA VAL A 115 33.85 -14.97 -5.84
C VAL A 115 33.17 -14.56 -4.54
N TRP A 116 33.04 -13.28 -4.32
CA TRP A 116 32.30 -12.75 -3.18
C TRP A 116 30.79 -12.90 -3.39
N PHE A 117 30.10 -13.34 -2.34
CA PHE A 117 28.63 -13.38 -2.27
C PHE A 117 28.19 -12.57 -1.07
N ALA A 118 27.15 -11.76 -1.28
CA ALA A 118 26.49 -10.99 -0.25
C ALA A 118 25.09 -11.52 -0.04
N THR A 119 24.75 -11.88 1.20
CA THR A 119 23.38 -12.20 1.57
C THR A 119 22.76 -10.93 2.18
N ILE A 120 21.73 -10.39 1.50
CA ILE A 120 21.03 -9.19 1.95
C ILE A 120 19.69 -9.65 2.52
N ASP A 121 19.57 -9.59 3.84
CA ASP A 121 18.32 -9.88 4.54
C ASP A 121 17.48 -8.62 4.60
N LYS A 122 16.35 -8.65 3.92
CA LYS A 122 15.30 -7.61 3.99
C LYS A 122 14.25 -8.10 4.97
N PRO A 123 14.13 -7.50 6.16
CA PRO A 123 13.08 -7.87 7.10
C PRO A 123 11.70 -7.59 6.49
N GLY A 124 10.70 -8.36 6.90
CA GLY A 124 9.31 -8.09 6.57
C GLY A 124 8.89 -6.70 7.04
N ARG A 125 7.98 -6.06 6.30
CA ARG A 125 7.40 -4.77 6.65
C ARG A 125 5.93 -4.96 6.98
N ALA A 126 5.43 -4.22 7.96
CA ALA A 126 4.00 -4.22 8.27
C ALA A 126 3.19 -3.73 7.06
N THR A 127 2.12 -4.45 6.73
CA THR A 127 1.24 -4.09 5.62
C THR A 127 0.59 -2.73 5.83
N ALA A 128 0.26 -2.37 7.08
CA ALA A 128 -0.27 -1.05 7.41
C ALA A 128 0.68 0.09 7.00
N ASP A 129 2.00 -0.07 7.21
CA ASP A 129 3.00 0.95 6.82
C ASP A 129 3.09 1.08 5.30
N LEU A 130 3.08 -0.05 4.59
CA LEU A 130 3.11 -0.08 3.12
C LEU A 130 1.86 0.59 2.53
N LEU A 131 0.69 0.34 3.12
CA LEU A 131 -0.58 0.99 2.72
C LEU A 131 -0.56 2.49 3.03
N ALA A 132 -0.01 2.90 4.17
CA ALA A 132 0.12 4.31 4.54
C ALA A 132 1.01 5.10 3.55
N GLU A 133 1.99 4.45 2.93
CA GLU A 133 2.82 5.02 1.86
C GLU A 133 2.11 4.97 0.49
N ALA A 134 1.45 3.85 0.18
CA ALA A 134 0.83 3.61 -1.13
C ALA A 134 -0.39 4.50 -1.39
N ILE A 135 -1.28 4.67 -0.40
CA ILE A 135 -2.53 5.40 -0.58
C ILE A 135 -2.32 6.87 -0.97
N PRO A 136 -1.45 7.65 -0.29
CA PRO A 136 -1.15 9.02 -0.71
C PRO A 136 -0.57 9.09 -2.14
N ALA A 137 0.27 8.13 -2.53
CA ALA A 137 0.83 8.07 -3.88
C ALA A 137 -0.28 7.83 -4.92
N ILE A 138 -1.17 6.84 -4.69
CA ILE A 138 -2.31 6.57 -5.56
C ILE A 138 -3.19 7.81 -5.71
N VAL A 139 -3.52 8.48 -4.62
CA VAL A 139 -4.41 9.66 -4.65
C VAL A 139 -3.77 10.83 -5.38
N ARG A 140 -2.46 11.06 -5.23
CA ARG A 140 -1.75 12.14 -5.94
C ARG A 140 -1.61 11.89 -7.44
N ASP A 141 -1.37 10.63 -7.82
CA ASP A 141 -1.12 10.23 -9.20
C ASP A 141 -2.40 9.79 -9.93
N PHE A 142 -3.57 9.96 -9.29
CA PHE A 142 -4.84 9.48 -9.82
C PHE A 142 -5.19 10.14 -11.17
N PRO A 143 -5.47 9.36 -12.25
CA PRO A 143 -5.58 9.87 -13.60
C PRO A 143 -6.96 10.48 -13.90
N TRP A 144 -7.36 11.49 -13.13
CA TRP A 144 -8.60 12.22 -13.39
C TRP A 144 -8.53 12.96 -14.73
N PRO A 145 -9.52 12.79 -15.64
CA PRO A 145 -9.57 13.55 -16.89
C PRO A 145 -9.67 15.06 -16.66
N LYS A 146 -10.35 15.45 -15.56
CA LYS A 146 -10.41 16.82 -15.04
C LYS A 146 -10.24 16.79 -13.54
N SER A 147 -9.40 17.65 -13.03
CA SER A 147 -9.12 17.79 -11.60
C SER A 147 -9.02 19.25 -11.23
N MET A 148 -9.18 19.55 -9.95
CA MET A 148 -9.10 20.89 -9.40
C MET A 148 -8.26 20.89 -8.12
N ARG A 149 -7.83 22.06 -7.72
CA ARG A 149 -7.28 22.36 -6.39
C ARG A 149 -8.30 23.19 -5.63
N TRP A 150 -8.28 23.15 -4.31
CA TRP A 150 -9.23 23.88 -3.47
C TRP A 150 -8.58 24.41 -2.20
N ALA A 151 -9.31 25.31 -1.50
CA ALA A 151 -8.92 25.93 -0.24
C ALA A 151 -7.59 26.69 -0.33
N ALA A 152 -6.95 26.96 0.80
CA ALA A 152 -5.68 27.67 0.89
C ALA A 152 -4.54 26.91 0.17
N ALA A 153 -4.61 25.59 0.07
CA ALA A 153 -3.66 24.77 -0.66
C ALA A 153 -3.64 25.05 -2.17
N SER A 154 -4.69 25.66 -2.73
CA SER A 154 -4.77 26.01 -4.15
C SER A 154 -3.65 26.96 -4.62
N ALA A 155 -3.03 27.69 -3.69
CA ALA A 155 -1.91 28.59 -3.96
C ALA A 155 -0.60 27.86 -4.25
N SER A 156 -0.47 26.57 -3.89
CA SER A 156 0.71 25.75 -4.11
C SER A 156 0.55 24.83 -5.32
N SER A 157 1.57 24.77 -6.18
CA SER A 157 1.61 23.79 -7.29
C SER A 157 1.76 22.34 -6.80
N ALA A 158 2.23 22.14 -5.57
CA ALA A 158 2.41 20.83 -4.93
C ALA A 158 1.15 20.29 -4.25
N SER A 159 0.06 21.08 -4.15
CA SER A 159 -1.18 20.65 -3.53
C SER A 159 -1.90 19.57 -4.32
N LEU A 160 -2.70 18.77 -3.61
CA LEU A 160 -3.50 17.71 -4.19
C LEU A 160 -4.38 18.22 -5.34
N ARG A 161 -4.40 17.44 -6.41
CA ARG A 161 -5.36 17.59 -7.51
C ARG A 161 -6.31 16.40 -7.50
N TRP A 162 -7.57 16.65 -7.23
CA TRP A 162 -8.62 15.62 -7.23
C TRP A 162 -9.80 16.09 -8.10
N VAL A 163 -10.70 15.18 -8.43
CA VAL A 163 -11.86 15.53 -9.28
C VAL A 163 -12.76 16.57 -8.62
N ARG A 164 -12.91 16.49 -7.30
CA ARG A 164 -13.66 17.40 -6.41
C ARG A 164 -12.98 17.42 -5.05
N PRO A 165 -13.26 18.42 -4.18
CA PRO A 165 -12.71 18.45 -2.83
C PRO A 165 -12.90 17.15 -2.07
N LEU A 166 -11.81 16.59 -1.54
CA LEU A 166 -11.80 15.42 -0.68
C LEU A 166 -12.14 15.85 0.75
N HIS A 167 -13.12 15.18 1.38
CA HIS A 167 -13.62 15.51 2.71
C HIS A 167 -13.12 14.58 3.80
N SER A 168 -13.11 13.29 3.53
CA SER A 168 -12.66 12.29 4.50
C SER A 168 -12.09 11.06 3.81
N ILE A 169 -11.28 10.34 4.56
CA ILE A 169 -10.67 9.08 4.18
C ILE A 169 -11.00 8.06 5.26
N VAL A 170 -11.49 6.89 4.87
CA VAL A 170 -11.51 5.70 5.73
C VAL A 170 -10.49 4.73 5.18
N ALA A 171 -9.56 4.28 6.04
CA ALA A 171 -8.54 3.30 5.68
C ALA A 171 -8.39 2.33 6.85
N LEU A 172 -8.92 1.11 6.71
CA LEU A 172 -8.94 0.09 7.76
C LEU A 172 -8.32 -1.21 7.24
N LEU A 173 -7.35 -1.74 7.99
CA LEU A 173 -6.83 -3.09 7.79
C LEU A 173 -7.36 -3.98 8.93
N GLY A 174 -8.30 -4.88 8.60
CA GLY A 174 -9.14 -5.48 9.62
C GLY A 174 -9.96 -4.40 10.32
N GLU A 175 -9.76 -4.24 11.63
CA GLU A 175 -10.41 -3.22 12.47
C GLU A 175 -9.46 -2.03 12.78
N GLU A 176 -8.20 -2.11 12.38
CA GLU A 176 -7.18 -1.12 12.70
C GLU A 176 -7.10 -0.02 11.64
N ILE A 177 -7.01 1.24 12.11
CA ILE A 177 -6.86 2.40 11.24
C ILE A 177 -5.44 2.43 10.67
N VAL A 178 -5.33 2.43 9.34
CA VAL A 178 -4.07 2.71 8.64
C VAL A 178 -3.84 4.23 8.66
N PRO A 179 -2.70 4.72 9.21
CA PRO A 179 -2.49 6.15 9.42
C PRO A 179 -2.17 6.89 8.10
N VAL A 180 -3.22 7.27 7.37
CA VAL A 180 -3.12 8.01 6.11
C VAL A 180 -3.50 9.47 6.34
N ALA A 181 -2.70 10.40 5.80
CA ALA A 181 -3.03 11.81 5.76
C ALA A 181 -2.67 12.41 4.40
N ILE A 182 -3.60 13.13 3.78
CA ILE A 182 -3.43 13.72 2.45
C ILE A 182 -3.93 15.16 2.50
N ASP A 183 -3.03 16.13 2.32
CA ASP A 183 -3.32 17.58 2.26
C ASP A 183 -4.24 18.08 3.41
N GLY A 184 -3.96 17.63 4.63
CA GLY A 184 -4.72 18.01 5.82
C GLY A 184 -5.99 17.18 6.08
N VAL A 185 -6.34 16.24 5.19
CA VAL A 185 -7.41 15.27 5.41
C VAL A 185 -6.80 14.03 6.04
N ALA A 186 -7.04 13.81 7.33
CA ALA A 186 -6.62 12.61 8.04
C ALA A 186 -7.66 11.49 7.87
N CYS A 187 -7.19 10.23 7.90
CA CYS A 187 -8.08 9.10 7.90
C CYS A 187 -8.72 8.88 9.27
N GLY A 188 -9.85 8.19 9.25
CA GLY A 188 -10.59 7.76 10.43
C GLY A 188 -11.36 6.47 10.16
N ALA A 189 -12.18 6.07 11.11
CA ALA A 189 -13.06 4.91 11.02
C ALA A 189 -14.54 5.32 10.85
N ALA A 190 -14.82 6.54 10.43
CA ALA A 190 -16.18 7.04 10.27
C ALA A 190 -16.47 7.52 8.85
N THR A 191 -17.57 7.06 8.28
CA THR A 191 -18.12 7.56 7.03
C THR A 191 -19.41 8.36 7.27
N LEU A 192 -19.97 8.95 6.22
CA LEU A 192 -21.26 9.65 6.29
C LEU A 192 -22.33 8.80 5.58
N GLY A 193 -23.47 8.60 6.24
CA GLY A 193 -24.63 7.97 5.65
C GLY A 193 -25.31 8.83 4.56
N HIS A 194 -26.45 8.37 4.10
CA HIS A 194 -27.28 9.17 3.18
C HIS A 194 -27.83 10.37 3.90
N ARG A 195 -27.56 11.57 3.39
CA ARG A 195 -27.85 12.85 4.09
C ARG A 195 -29.30 13.05 4.55
N PHE A 196 -30.26 12.35 3.95
CA PHE A 196 -31.69 12.44 4.30
C PHE A 196 -32.18 11.23 5.11
N HIS A 197 -31.63 10.03 4.86
CA HIS A 197 -32.06 8.80 5.50
C HIS A 197 -31.24 8.45 6.74
N HIS A 198 -29.98 8.84 6.75
CA HIS A 198 -29.08 8.62 7.87
C HIS A 198 -28.11 9.80 8.00
N PRO A 199 -28.59 10.96 8.48
CA PRO A 199 -27.73 12.13 8.66
C PRO A 199 -26.80 11.89 9.85
N GLY A 200 -25.50 11.98 9.61
CA GLY A 200 -24.49 11.86 10.66
C GLY A 200 -23.40 10.85 10.32
N PRO A 201 -22.34 10.79 11.15
CA PRO A 201 -21.26 9.85 10.98
C PRO A 201 -21.69 8.44 11.37
N ILE A 202 -21.22 7.45 10.61
CA ILE A 202 -21.37 6.03 10.87
C ILE A 202 -19.96 5.49 11.10
N THR A 203 -19.73 4.88 12.27
CA THR A 203 -18.48 4.21 12.56
C THR A 203 -18.44 2.87 11.83
N ILE A 204 -17.33 2.59 11.15
CA ILE A 204 -17.08 1.37 10.41
C ILE A 204 -16.07 0.54 11.19
N GLY A 205 -16.41 -0.70 11.54
CA GLY A 205 -15.51 -1.63 12.24
C GLY A 205 -14.53 -2.33 11.30
N GLY A 206 -14.87 -2.43 10.01
CA GLY A 206 -14.02 -3.09 9.01
C GLY A 206 -14.70 -3.22 7.66
N ALA A 207 -14.06 -3.94 6.75
CA ALA A 207 -14.59 -4.16 5.40
C ALA A 207 -15.93 -4.93 5.40
N HIS A 208 -16.16 -5.77 6.40
CA HIS A 208 -17.39 -6.56 6.54
C HIS A 208 -18.62 -5.68 6.84
N ASP A 209 -18.48 -4.63 7.66
CA ASP A 209 -19.57 -3.72 8.01
C ASP A 209 -19.92 -2.75 6.87
N TYR A 210 -19.01 -2.55 5.93
CA TYR A 210 -19.14 -1.50 4.91
C TYR A 210 -20.11 -1.88 3.79
N VAL A 211 -20.35 -3.17 3.57
CA VAL A 211 -21.13 -3.70 2.44
C VAL A 211 -22.53 -4.15 2.88
N GLU A 212 -22.78 -4.30 4.17
CA GLU A 212 -24.10 -4.58 4.73
C GLU A 212 -24.97 -3.32 4.83
#